data_9ca036d5af4b12cbfed5a75ab73104f0
#
_entry.id   9ca036d5af4b12cbfed5a75ab73104f0
#
_cell.length_a   1.000
_cell.length_b   1.000
_cell.length_c   1.000
_cell.angle_alpha   90.00
_cell.angle_beta   90.00
_cell.angle_gamma   90.00
#
_symmetry.space_group_name_H-M   'P 1'
#
loop_
_entity.id
_entity.type
_entity.pdbx_description
1 polymer ?
#
loop_
_entity_poly.entity_id
_entity_poly.type
_entity_poly.pdbx_seq_one_letter_code
_entity_poly.pdbx_strand_id
1 'polypeptide(L)'
;MHMNATKHGIKKRAEIKQAIILYIEKHGYAPTIREIGDMVGLSSTSSVHNHLIRMIATGELETDDEIGSPRAIRVPGYKIVKTE
;
A
#
# COMPACT_ATOMS: atom_id res chain seq x y z
N MET A 1 4.75 -25.85 -5.12
CA MET A 1 4.48 -25.32 -5.03
C MET A 1 3.96 -24.54 -4.86
N HIS A 2 4.16 -24.26 -4.82
CA HIS A 2 3.68 -23.55 -4.85
C HIS A 2 3.42 -22.58 -4.65
N MET A 3 3.43 -22.12 -4.46
CA MET A 3 3.24 -21.32 -4.25
C MET A 3 2.71 -20.42 -4.23
N ASN A 4 2.93 -20.07 -3.85
CA ASN A 4 2.58 -19.34 -3.96
C ASN A 4 2.32 -18.15 -3.99
N ALA A 5 3.42 -17.67 -3.90
CA ALA A 5 3.02 -16.36 -4.35
C ALA A 5 2.28 -16.56 -5.61
N THR A 6 1.11 -16.58 -5.47
CA THR A 6 0.25 -16.85 -6.56
C THR A 6 0.19 -15.62 -7.43
N LYS A 7 -0.13 -15.79 -8.69
CA LYS A 7 -0.42 -14.67 -9.57
C LYS A 7 -1.41 -13.72 -8.92
N HIS A 8 -2.33 -14.28 -8.14
CA HIS A 8 -3.36 -13.50 -7.48
C HIS A 8 -2.77 -12.51 -6.49
N GLY A 9 -1.84 -12.98 -5.66
CA GLY A 9 -1.21 -12.11 -4.68
C GLY A 9 -0.33 -11.06 -5.33
N ILE A 10 0.42 -11.45 -6.36
CA ILE A 10 1.29 -10.52 -7.07
C ILE A 10 0.46 -9.42 -7.72
N LYS A 11 -0.63 -9.82 -8.37
CA LYS A 11 -1.50 -8.86 -9.04
C LYS A 11 -2.13 -7.91 -8.05
N LYS A 12 -2.61 -8.44 -6.93
CA LYS A 12 -3.26 -7.61 -5.92
C LYS A 12 -2.28 -6.60 -5.33
N ARG A 13 -1.05 -7.01 -5.08
CA ARG A 13 -0.06 -6.09 -4.54
C ARG A 13 0.31 -5.01 -5.55
N ALA A 14 0.34 -5.34 -6.84
CA ALA A 14 0.56 -4.32 -7.87
C ALA A 14 -0.58 -3.31 -7.88
N GLU A 15 -1.82 -3.78 -7.72
CA GLU A 15 -2.97 -2.90 -7.62
C GLU A 15 -2.89 -1.99 -6.40
N ILE A 16 -2.47 -2.56 -5.29
CA ILE A 16 -2.32 -1.79 -4.05
C ILE A 16 -1.29 -0.68 -4.23
N LYS A 17 -0.14 -1.02 -4.82
CA LYS A 17 0.91 -0.01 -5.02
C LYS A 17 0.42 1.11 -5.91
N GLN A 18 -0.26 0.76 -7.00
CA GLN A 18 -0.77 1.77 -7.92
C GLN A 18 -1.82 2.63 -7.25
N ALA A 19 -2.69 2.04 -6.45
CA ALA A 19 -3.71 2.79 -5.74
C ALA A 19 -3.09 3.78 -4.76
N ILE A 20 -2.04 3.36 -4.07
CA ILE A 20 -1.35 4.24 -3.12
C ILE A 20 -0.73 5.42 -3.87
N ILE A 21 -0.05 5.15 -4.98
CA ILE A 21 0.58 6.21 -5.77
C ILE A 21 -0.46 7.22 -6.24
N LEU A 22 -1.56 6.74 -6.81
CA LEU A 22 -2.60 7.62 -7.30
C LEU A 22 -3.21 8.45 -6.17
N TYR A 23 -3.38 7.84 -5.01
CA TYR A 23 -3.93 8.54 -3.87
C TYR A 23 -3.00 9.67 -3.42
N ILE A 24 -1.70 9.36 -3.34
CA ILE A 24 -0.72 10.37 -2.94
C ILE A 24 -0.70 11.51 -3.94
N GLU A 25 -0.74 11.19 -5.24
CA GLU A 25 -0.73 12.23 -6.27
C GLU A 25 -1.96 13.12 -6.18
N LYS A 26 -3.10 12.55 -5.83
CA LYS A 26 -4.33 13.30 -5.76
C LYS A 26 -4.47 14.12 -4.48
N HIS A 27 -4.06 13.55 -3.36
CA HIS A 27 -4.34 14.14 -2.05
C HIS A 27 -3.12 14.74 -1.37
N GLY A 28 -1.91 14.37 -1.76
CA GLY A 28 -0.70 14.87 -1.15
C GLY A 28 -0.31 14.15 0.13
N TYR A 29 -0.99 13.06 0.46
CA TYR A 29 -0.66 12.22 1.62
C TYR A 29 -1.10 10.79 1.35
N ALA A 30 -0.55 9.86 2.13
CA ALA A 30 -0.82 8.45 1.92
C ALA A 30 -2.21 8.06 2.42
N PRO A 31 -2.80 7.00 1.84
CA PRO A 31 -4.10 6.50 2.29
C PRO A 31 -3.95 5.70 3.57
N THR A 32 -5.06 5.54 4.29
CA THR A 32 -5.13 4.62 5.41
C THR A 32 -5.32 3.20 4.88
N ILE A 33 -5.13 2.21 5.76
CA ILE A 33 -5.34 0.81 5.39
C ILE A 33 -6.77 0.60 4.88
N ARG A 34 -7.74 1.19 5.53
CA ARG A 34 -9.14 1.05 5.11
C ARG A 34 -9.36 1.66 3.72
N GLU A 35 -8.77 2.82 3.48
CA GLU A 35 -8.89 3.47 2.17
C GLU A 35 -8.26 2.61 1.09
N ILE A 36 -7.12 2.00 1.38
CA ILE A 36 -6.49 1.10 0.42
C ILE A 36 -7.42 -0.06 0.10
N GLY A 37 -7.99 -0.68 1.14
CA GLY A 37 -8.91 -1.78 0.93
C GLY A 37 -10.08 -1.40 0.04
N ASP A 38 -10.65 -0.23 0.29
CA ASP A 38 -11.77 0.25 -0.51
C ASP A 38 -11.39 0.44 -1.97
N MET A 39 -10.18 0.93 -2.21
CA MET A 39 -9.73 1.20 -3.58
C MET A 39 -9.46 -0.06 -4.38
N VAL A 40 -9.02 -1.13 -3.71
CA VAL A 40 -8.66 -2.36 -4.43
C VAL A 40 -9.63 -3.51 -4.22
N GLY A 41 -10.76 -3.23 -3.55
CA GLY A 41 -11.82 -4.22 -3.42
C GLY A 41 -11.56 -5.27 -2.36
N LEU A 42 -10.78 -4.95 -1.33
CA LEU A 42 -10.55 -5.86 -0.21
C LEU A 42 -11.34 -5.37 0.99
N SER A 43 -12.28 -6.19 1.44
CA SER A 43 -13.13 -5.80 2.57
C SER A 43 -12.45 -6.04 3.91
N SER A 44 -11.43 -6.88 3.95
CA SER A 44 -10.73 -7.22 5.18
C SER A 44 -9.49 -6.37 5.34
N THR A 45 -9.41 -5.61 6.42
CA THR A 45 -8.21 -4.84 6.70
C THR A 45 -7.03 -5.75 7.02
N SER A 46 -7.30 -6.97 7.52
CA SER A 46 -6.22 -7.94 7.76
C SER A 46 -5.54 -8.33 6.45
N SER A 47 -6.33 -8.51 5.38
CA SER A 47 -5.75 -8.85 4.09
C SER A 47 -4.87 -7.72 3.56
N VAL A 48 -5.35 -6.49 3.68
CA VAL A 48 -4.57 -5.33 3.27
C VAL A 48 -3.27 -5.27 4.07
N HIS A 49 -3.38 -5.42 5.39
CA HIS A 49 -2.24 -5.37 6.29
C HIS A 49 -1.18 -6.41 5.90
N ASN A 50 -1.61 -7.64 5.62
CA ASN A 50 -0.69 -8.70 5.25
C ASN A 50 0.03 -8.39 3.94
N HIS A 51 -0.68 -7.83 2.95
CA HIS A 51 -0.04 -7.41 1.71
C HIS A 51 0.98 -6.31 1.97
N LEU A 52 0.63 -5.33 2.82
CA LEU A 52 1.53 -4.22 3.10
C LEU A 52 2.80 -4.69 3.80
N ILE A 53 2.66 -5.60 4.77
CA ILE A 53 3.83 -6.16 5.45
C ILE A 53 4.78 -6.78 4.44
N ARG A 54 4.23 -7.57 3.52
CA ARG A 54 5.03 -8.24 2.52
C ARG A 54 5.71 -7.24 1.59
N MET A 55 5.00 -6.18 1.20
CA MET A 55 5.55 -5.17 0.30
C MET A 55 6.64 -4.36 0.98
N ILE A 56 6.50 -4.11 2.27
CA ILE A 56 7.55 -3.44 3.03
C ILE A 56 8.79 -4.33 3.14
N ALA A 57 8.57 -5.62 3.38
CA ALA A 57 9.67 -6.58 3.49
C ALA A 57 10.47 -6.67 2.18
N THR A 58 9.82 -6.50 1.04
CA THR A 58 10.50 -6.58 -0.25
C THR A 58 11.01 -5.22 -0.74
N GLY A 59 10.74 -4.15 0.00
CA GLY A 59 11.21 -2.82 -0.39
C GLY A 59 10.30 -2.08 -1.36
N GLU A 60 9.14 -2.64 -1.69
CA GLU A 60 8.21 -1.96 -2.58
C GLU A 60 7.51 -0.79 -1.89
N LEU A 61 7.37 -0.87 -0.58
CA LEU A 61 6.83 0.21 0.23
C LEU A 61 7.72 0.43 1.43
N GLU A 62 7.57 1.60 2.03
CA GLU A 62 8.26 1.94 3.27
C GLU A 62 7.23 2.48 4.24
N THR A 63 7.59 2.52 5.51
CA THR A 63 6.72 3.10 6.50
C THR A 63 7.53 3.96 7.46
N ASP A 64 6.96 5.07 7.88
CA ASP A 64 7.59 5.97 8.84
C ASP A 64 7.31 5.54 10.27
N ASP A 65 6.38 4.61 10.45
CA ASP A 65 5.90 4.22 11.77
C ASP A 65 5.39 2.79 11.64
N GLU A 66 4.79 2.30 12.71
CA GLU A 66 4.21 0.96 12.66
C GLU A 66 3.06 0.92 11.67
N ILE A 67 2.93 -0.22 11.00
CA ILE A 67 1.79 -0.42 10.12
C ILE A 67 0.53 -0.37 10.97
N GLY A 68 -0.44 0.38 10.51
CA GLY A 68 -1.64 0.60 11.27
C GLY A 68 -1.77 2.03 11.72
N SER A 69 -0.65 2.75 11.83
CA SER A 69 -0.70 4.17 12.05
C SER A 69 -1.29 4.82 10.81
N PRO A 70 -2.20 5.78 10.99
CA PRO A 70 -2.82 6.41 9.83
C PRO A 70 -1.77 7.07 8.94
N ARG A 71 -1.85 6.77 7.66
CA ARG A 71 -1.07 7.45 6.62
C ARG A 71 0.44 7.32 6.77
N ALA A 72 0.89 6.20 7.35
CA ALA A 72 2.32 5.98 7.58
C ALA A 72 3.05 5.44 6.35
N ILE A 73 2.33 4.97 5.35
CA ILE A 73 2.92 4.28 4.20
C ILE A 73 3.55 5.27 3.24
N ARG A 74 4.74 4.94 2.75
CA ARG A 74 5.43 5.72 1.71
C ARG A 74 5.84 4.79 0.57
N VAL A 75 5.90 5.36 -0.62
CA VAL A 75 6.38 4.64 -1.80
C VAL A 75 7.78 5.15 -2.11
N PRO A 76 8.79 4.26 -2.12
CA PRO A 76 10.16 4.69 -2.42
C PRO A 76 10.20 5.41 -3.77
N GLY A 77 10.90 6.53 -3.80
CA GLY A 77 11.01 7.33 -5.00
C GLY A 77 9.90 8.35 -5.20
N TYR A 78 8.84 8.27 -4.41
CA TYR A 78 7.75 9.24 -4.48
C TYR A 78 7.79 10.11 -3.23
N LYS A 79 7.93 11.38 -3.43
CA LYS A 79 7.93 12.32 -2.32
C LYS A 79 6.63 13.08 -2.30
N ILE A 80 6.11 13.30 -1.12
CA ILE A 80 4.95 14.13 -0.96
C ILE A 80 5.47 15.56 -0.92
N VAL A 81 5.19 16.30 -1.97
CA VAL A 81 5.63 17.68 -2.07
C VAL A 81 4.44 18.56 -1.77
N LYS A 82 4.56 19.32 -0.71
CA LYS A 82 3.55 20.31 -0.42
C LYS A 82 3.81 21.53 -1.28
N THR A 83 2.88 21.81 -2.14
CA THR A 83 2.93 23.07 -2.89
C THR A 83 2.15 24.10 -2.10
N GLU A 84 2.80 25.17 -1.89
CA GLU A 84 2.18 26.28 -1.16
C GLU A 84 1.22 27.02 -2.01
#